data_37823b25982da6c60dca63be933941f9
#
_entry.id   37823b25982da6c60dca63be933941f9
#
_cell.length_a   1.000
_cell.length_b   1.000
_cell.length_c   1.000
_cell.angle_alpha   90.00
_cell.angle_beta   90.00
_cell.angle_gamma   90.00
#
_symmetry.space_group_name_H-M   'P 1'
#
loop_
_entity.id
_entity.type
_entity.pdbx_description
1 polymer ?
#
loop_
_entity_poly.entity_id
_entity_poly.type
_entity_poly.pdbx_seq_one_letter_code
_entity_poly.pdbx_strand_id
1 'polypeptide(L)'
;MPRIALLLDSLTVPAWVYESIALVKADREVRIVLTVINNRPRASGKKSPFFYRLYRALDRRLFLQTPDAFASKKLTEIPSWEVPTLSVTPRQRKFTDEFSDEDLEQIRSYQPDLIVRFGFRILKGKILTLAPMGVWSYHHGDPSVYRGGPPAFWEVMRRIPVTGVALLQLTEQLDQGPVLFQSWTQTDPLSVQRNANRLFWLSSTFLQRALRQFTSDPQLLHHPSTPSSAAPLWTPPSNRAMVSLLFGLISRTISRKIREWRKPAHWEIGLLSFSEASLPSAIKEVQVKKIHPLSKQVYWADPFPVSYQGKEYVLVEEFDRVKNKGSIACVLPDGSSQQVLEEAWHLSYPYVWEENEQIYLLP
;
A
#
# COMPACT_ATOMS: atom_id res chain seq x y z
N MET A 1 -15.27 -20.48 -12.58
CA MET A 1 -15.45 -19.00 -12.49
C MET A 1 -16.00 -18.67 -11.11
N PRO A 2 -15.18 -18.16 -10.19
CA PRO A 2 -15.61 -17.89 -8.81
C PRO A 2 -16.74 -16.88 -8.75
N ARG A 3 -17.74 -17.18 -7.93
CA ARG A 3 -18.93 -16.36 -7.67
C ARG A 3 -18.73 -15.62 -6.35
N ILE A 4 -18.73 -14.29 -6.37
CA ILE A 4 -18.39 -13.46 -5.22
C ILE A 4 -19.62 -12.73 -4.68
N ALA A 5 -19.85 -12.81 -3.36
CA ALA A 5 -20.74 -11.94 -2.63
C ALA A 5 -19.92 -10.86 -1.89
N LEU A 6 -20.37 -9.61 -1.96
CA LEU A 6 -19.75 -8.47 -1.29
C LEU A 6 -20.54 -8.08 -0.04
N LEU A 7 -19.89 -7.93 1.12
CA LEU A 7 -20.47 -7.39 2.34
C LEU A 7 -20.06 -5.92 2.50
N LEU A 8 -21.03 -5.02 2.47
CA LEU A 8 -20.82 -3.56 2.45
C LEU A 8 -21.73 -2.87 3.48
N ASP A 9 -21.35 -1.67 3.92
CA ASP A 9 -22.22 -0.80 4.73
C ASP A 9 -23.16 0.07 3.86
N SER A 10 -22.80 0.31 2.59
CA SER A 10 -23.61 1.00 1.58
C SER A 10 -23.03 0.81 0.17
N LEU A 11 -23.79 1.21 -0.86
CA LEU A 11 -23.29 1.27 -2.25
C LEU A 11 -22.37 2.48 -2.48
N THR A 12 -22.30 3.42 -1.55
CA THR A 12 -21.30 4.49 -1.55
C THR A 12 -20.12 4.08 -0.67
N VAL A 13 -18.97 3.89 -1.29
CA VAL A 13 -17.78 3.30 -0.66
C VAL A 13 -16.56 4.23 -0.80
N PRO A 14 -15.49 4.04 0.00
CA PRO A 14 -14.21 4.70 -0.24
C PRO A 14 -13.63 4.35 -1.61
N ALA A 15 -12.88 5.28 -2.21
CA ALA A 15 -12.32 5.14 -3.55
C ALA A 15 -11.43 3.89 -3.72
N TRP A 16 -10.67 3.50 -2.71
CA TRP A 16 -9.87 2.27 -2.75
C TRP A 16 -10.73 0.99 -2.82
N VAL A 17 -11.90 0.99 -2.15
CA VAL A 17 -12.87 -0.12 -2.22
C VAL A 17 -13.52 -0.16 -3.60
N TYR A 18 -13.92 1.01 -4.11
CA TYR A 18 -14.43 1.15 -5.47
C TYR A 18 -13.46 0.56 -6.48
N GLU A 19 -12.18 0.95 -6.41
CA GLU A 19 -11.12 0.47 -7.31
C GLU A 19 -10.94 -1.05 -7.20
N SER A 20 -10.86 -1.57 -5.96
CA SER A 20 -10.75 -3.01 -5.73
C SER A 20 -11.90 -3.80 -6.36
N ILE A 21 -13.12 -3.30 -6.23
CA ILE A 21 -14.33 -3.95 -6.79
C ILE A 21 -14.37 -3.76 -8.31
N ALA A 22 -14.00 -2.60 -8.83
CA ALA A 22 -13.96 -2.33 -10.27
C ALA A 22 -12.97 -3.25 -11.00
N LEU A 23 -11.77 -3.47 -10.43
CA LEU A 23 -10.77 -4.40 -10.96
C LEU A 23 -11.29 -5.83 -11.03
N VAL A 24 -12.00 -6.28 -9.99
CA VAL A 24 -12.61 -7.62 -9.97
C VAL A 24 -13.79 -7.71 -10.93
N LYS A 25 -14.61 -6.68 -11.04
CA LYS A 25 -15.75 -6.64 -11.97
C LYS A 25 -15.32 -6.65 -13.44
N ALA A 26 -14.16 -6.06 -13.75
CA ALA A 26 -13.56 -6.06 -15.07
C ALA A 26 -12.92 -7.42 -15.44
N ASP A 27 -12.64 -8.28 -14.47
CA ASP A 27 -12.04 -9.60 -14.70
C ASP A 27 -13.10 -10.60 -15.22
N ARG A 28 -12.87 -11.12 -16.42
CA ARG A 28 -13.81 -12.04 -17.08
C ARG A 28 -13.86 -13.43 -16.43
N GLU A 29 -12.87 -13.76 -15.60
CA GLU A 29 -12.79 -15.04 -14.92
C GLU A 29 -13.52 -15.05 -13.56
N VAL A 30 -14.11 -13.92 -13.16
CA VAL A 30 -14.77 -13.76 -11.86
C VAL A 30 -16.16 -13.13 -12.05
N ARG A 31 -17.12 -13.53 -11.22
CA ARG A 31 -18.47 -12.97 -11.24
C ARG A 31 -18.91 -12.47 -9.88
N ILE A 32 -19.22 -11.18 -9.75
CA ILE A 32 -19.89 -10.64 -8.56
C ILE A 32 -21.39 -10.98 -8.69
N VAL A 33 -21.92 -11.78 -7.78
CA VAL A 33 -23.29 -12.31 -7.86
C VAL A 33 -24.24 -11.65 -6.88
N LEU A 34 -23.73 -11.00 -5.83
CA LEU A 34 -24.53 -10.39 -4.78
C LEU A 34 -23.79 -9.27 -4.08
N THR A 35 -24.52 -8.21 -3.75
CA THR A 35 -24.10 -7.18 -2.79
C THR A 35 -24.99 -7.25 -1.57
N VAL A 36 -24.42 -7.51 -0.39
CA VAL A 36 -25.16 -7.57 0.89
C VAL A 36 -24.91 -6.27 1.64
N ILE A 37 -25.94 -5.52 1.90
CA ILE A 37 -25.88 -4.22 2.58
C ILE A 37 -26.32 -4.34 4.03
N ASN A 38 -25.50 -3.83 4.93
CA ASN A 38 -25.82 -3.73 6.35
C ASN A 38 -26.83 -2.60 6.58
N ASN A 39 -28.07 -2.96 6.89
CA ASN A 39 -29.15 -2.01 7.07
C ASN A 39 -29.19 -1.39 8.50
N ARG A 40 -28.30 -1.84 9.39
CA ARG A 40 -28.19 -1.24 10.71
C ARG A 40 -27.27 -0.03 10.70
N PRO A 41 -27.74 1.09 11.29
CA PRO A 41 -26.85 2.22 11.55
C PRO A 41 -25.70 1.75 12.47
N ARG A 42 -24.49 2.22 12.18
CA ARG A 42 -23.36 1.97 13.10
C ARG A 42 -23.77 2.43 14.48
N ALA A 43 -23.82 1.51 15.46
CA ALA A 43 -24.00 1.88 16.84
C ALA A 43 -23.00 2.99 17.20
N SER A 44 -23.46 4.05 17.84
CA SER A 44 -22.61 5.12 18.35
C SER A 44 -21.72 4.54 19.46
N GLY A 45 -20.61 3.91 19.06
CA GLY A 45 -19.59 3.43 19.99
C GLY A 45 -19.00 4.58 20.79
N LYS A 46 -18.32 4.29 21.90
CA LYS A 46 -17.56 5.31 22.65
C LYS A 46 -16.74 6.12 21.66
N LYS A 47 -16.95 7.43 21.61
CA LYS A 47 -16.15 8.34 20.77
C LYS A 47 -14.68 8.15 21.11
N SER A 48 -13.85 8.00 20.09
CA SER A 48 -12.39 7.96 20.26
C SER A 48 -11.90 9.16 21.09
N PRO A 49 -10.80 9.05 21.84
CA PRO A 49 -10.26 10.10 22.67
C PRO A 49 -10.12 11.43 21.94
N PHE A 50 -10.33 12.55 22.64
CA PHE A 50 -10.43 13.88 22.04
C PHE A 50 -9.16 14.26 21.26
N PHE A 51 -7.97 14.15 21.85
CA PHE A 51 -6.73 14.53 21.18
C PHE A 51 -6.39 13.64 19.99
N TYR A 52 -6.78 12.36 20.02
CA TYR A 52 -6.65 11.50 18.84
C TYR A 52 -7.53 12.01 17.68
N ARG A 53 -8.80 12.35 17.96
CA ARG A 53 -9.73 12.88 16.95
C ARG A 53 -9.26 14.20 16.39
N LEU A 54 -8.81 15.13 17.27
CA LEU A 54 -8.28 16.42 16.86
C LEU A 54 -7.05 16.27 15.95
N TYR A 55 -6.10 15.42 16.37
CA TYR A 55 -4.93 15.09 15.54
C TYR A 55 -5.34 14.56 14.17
N ARG A 56 -6.24 13.56 14.11
CA ARG A 56 -6.68 12.98 12.84
C ARG A 56 -7.36 14.00 11.90
N ALA A 57 -8.12 14.92 12.47
CA ALA A 57 -8.76 16.00 11.70
C ALA A 57 -7.72 16.99 11.13
N LEU A 58 -6.74 17.40 11.94
CA LEU A 58 -5.66 18.29 11.53
C LEU A 58 -4.74 17.60 10.50
N ASP A 59 -4.33 16.36 10.77
CA ASP A 59 -3.48 15.57 9.88
C ASP A 59 -4.14 15.39 8.51
N ARG A 60 -5.46 15.06 8.48
CA ARG A 60 -6.22 14.98 7.22
C ARG A 60 -6.25 16.33 6.49
N ARG A 61 -6.48 17.42 7.20
CA ARG A 61 -6.55 18.76 6.57
C ARG A 61 -5.23 19.20 5.97
N LEU A 62 -4.12 18.91 6.67
CA LEU A 62 -2.77 19.37 6.28
C LEU A 62 -2.10 18.46 5.24
N PHE A 63 -2.43 17.16 5.24
CA PHE A 63 -1.72 16.14 4.46
C PHE A 63 -2.64 15.32 3.55
N LEU A 64 -3.81 15.86 3.21
CA LEU A 64 -4.67 15.24 2.19
C LEU A 64 -3.92 15.18 0.86
N GLN A 65 -3.96 14.02 0.22
CA GLN A 65 -3.35 13.79 -1.10
C GLN A 65 -4.43 13.44 -2.12
N THR A 66 -4.21 13.79 -3.36
CA THR A 66 -4.99 13.35 -4.51
C THR A 66 -4.18 12.37 -5.36
N PRO A 67 -4.77 11.21 -5.74
CA PRO A 67 -6.12 10.77 -5.40
C PRO A 67 -6.25 10.38 -3.92
N ASP A 68 -7.40 10.73 -3.31
CA ASP A 68 -7.72 10.35 -1.92
C ASP A 68 -8.37 8.95 -1.88
N ALA A 69 -7.72 8.00 -1.26
CA ALA A 69 -8.22 6.63 -1.09
C ALA A 69 -9.57 6.56 -0.33
N PHE A 70 -9.88 7.59 0.45
CA PHE A 70 -11.07 7.69 1.28
C PHE A 70 -12.17 8.57 0.65
N ALA A 71 -11.96 9.09 -0.55
CA ALA A 71 -13.00 9.82 -1.28
C ALA A 71 -14.21 8.91 -1.55
N SER A 72 -15.41 9.46 -1.41
CA SER A 72 -16.64 8.69 -1.64
C SER A 72 -16.87 8.44 -3.12
N LYS A 73 -17.16 7.19 -3.49
CA LYS A 73 -17.49 6.74 -4.84
C LYS A 73 -18.73 5.84 -4.78
N LYS A 74 -19.59 5.89 -5.80
CA LYS A 74 -20.76 5.01 -5.91
C LYS A 74 -20.44 3.79 -6.75
N LEU A 75 -20.70 2.59 -6.26
CA LEU A 75 -20.49 1.36 -7.04
C LEU A 75 -21.33 1.30 -8.30
N THR A 76 -22.49 1.98 -8.32
CA THR A 76 -23.34 2.11 -9.50
C THR A 76 -22.70 2.90 -10.65
N GLU A 77 -21.58 3.58 -10.42
CA GLU A 77 -20.78 4.24 -11.45
C GLU A 77 -19.79 3.28 -12.16
N ILE A 78 -19.62 2.06 -11.65
CA ILE A 78 -18.85 1.02 -12.35
C ILE A 78 -19.62 0.60 -13.60
N PRO A 79 -18.98 0.55 -14.78
CA PRO A 79 -19.66 0.13 -16.02
C PRO A 79 -20.36 -1.24 -15.87
N SER A 80 -21.60 -1.32 -16.37
CA SER A 80 -22.41 -2.54 -16.31
C SER A 80 -22.62 -3.09 -14.88
N TRP A 81 -22.84 -2.19 -13.92
CA TRP A 81 -23.17 -2.59 -12.56
C TRP A 81 -24.64 -3.05 -12.46
N GLU A 82 -24.85 -4.34 -12.62
CA GLU A 82 -26.18 -5.00 -12.51
C GLU A 82 -26.15 -6.08 -11.42
N VAL A 83 -25.52 -5.77 -10.29
CA VAL A 83 -25.36 -6.74 -9.19
C VAL A 83 -26.57 -6.65 -8.27
N PRO A 84 -27.29 -7.77 -8.03
CA PRO A 84 -28.38 -7.81 -7.06
C PRO A 84 -27.96 -7.33 -5.68
N THR A 85 -28.86 -6.64 -4.98
CA THR A 85 -28.61 -6.11 -3.65
C THR A 85 -29.59 -6.73 -2.65
N LEU A 86 -29.04 -7.30 -1.56
CA LEU A 86 -29.78 -7.82 -0.42
C LEU A 86 -29.49 -6.95 0.80
N SER A 87 -30.54 -6.46 1.45
CA SER A 87 -30.40 -5.69 2.70
C SER A 87 -30.60 -6.63 3.89
N VAL A 88 -29.63 -6.68 4.80
CA VAL A 88 -29.68 -7.52 6.00
C VAL A 88 -29.58 -6.68 7.26
N THR A 89 -30.13 -7.21 8.37
CA THR A 89 -30.09 -6.55 9.67
C THR A 89 -29.44 -7.47 10.71
N PRO A 90 -28.08 -7.58 10.69
CA PRO A 90 -27.39 -8.55 11.55
C PRO A 90 -27.62 -8.26 13.02
N ARG A 91 -27.62 -9.31 13.85
CA ARG A 91 -27.66 -9.21 15.30
C ARG A 91 -26.35 -8.62 15.81
N GLN A 92 -26.41 -7.42 16.37
CA GLN A 92 -25.24 -6.75 16.92
C GLN A 92 -24.97 -7.17 18.36
N ARG A 93 -23.76 -7.66 18.62
CA ARG A 93 -23.20 -7.80 19.97
C ARG A 93 -22.19 -6.66 20.24
N LYS A 94 -21.45 -6.69 21.34
CA LYS A 94 -20.54 -5.60 21.74
C LYS A 94 -19.59 -5.14 20.62
N PHE A 95 -19.01 -6.08 19.87
CA PHE A 95 -18.05 -5.77 18.79
C PHE A 95 -18.31 -6.55 17.49
N THR A 96 -19.28 -7.45 17.48
CA THR A 96 -19.51 -8.39 16.40
C THR A 96 -20.89 -8.23 15.77
N ASP A 97 -20.97 -8.62 14.50
CA ASP A 97 -22.20 -8.79 13.74
C ASP A 97 -22.41 -10.28 13.46
N GLU A 98 -23.60 -10.79 13.77
CA GLU A 98 -24.03 -12.17 13.55
C GLU A 98 -25.24 -12.17 12.61
N PHE A 99 -25.19 -12.97 11.56
CA PHE A 99 -26.27 -13.11 10.59
C PHE A 99 -27.34 -14.08 11.14
N SER A 100 -28.62 -13.81 10.83
CA SER A 100 -29.70 -14.73 11.07
C SER A 100 -29.63 -15.94 10.13
N ASP A 101 -30.28 -17.05 10.47
CA ASP A 101 -30.34 -18.21 9.56
C ASP A 101 -31.10 -17.86 8.27
N GLU A 102 -32.09 -16.96 8.33
CA GLU A 102 -32.82 -16.45 7.17
C GLU A 102 -31.90 -15.65 6.24
N ASP A 103 -31.12 -14.70 6.79
CA ASP A 103 -30.13 -13.93 5.99
C ASP A 103 -29.12 -14.87 5.33
N LEU A 104 -28.65 -15.90 6.08
CA LEU A 104 -27.70 -16.87 5.55
C LEU A 104 -28.28 -17.70 4.40
N GLU A 105 -29.54 -18.15 4.49
CA GLU A 105 -30.21 -18.88 3.40
C GLU A 105 -30.42 -17.98 2.16
N GLN A 106 -30.79 -16.71 2.37
CA GLN A 106 -30.90 -15.76 1.25
C GLN A 106 -29.53 -15.55 0.56
N ILE A 107 -28.43 -15.41 1.31
CA ILE A 107 -27.09 -15.29 0.72
C ILE A 107 -26.71 -16.60 -0.01
N ARG A 108 -26.99 -17.77 0.61
CA ARG A 108 -26.71 -19.09 0.05
C ARG A 108 -27.42 -19.34 -1.27
N SER A 109 -28.64 -18.81 -1.45
CA SER A 109 -29.41 -18.96 -2.69
C SER A 109 -28.69 -18.38 -3.93
N TYR A 110 -27.79 -17.42 -3.71
CA TYR A 110 -26.91 -16.88 -4.78
C TYR A 110 -25.67 -17.73 -5.03
N GLN A 111 -25.47 -18.82 -4.28
CA GLN A 111 -24.35 -19.76 -4.44
C GLN A 111 -22.98 -19.07 -4.56
N PRO A 112 -22.58 -18.23 -3.59
CA PRO A 112 -21.25 -17.62 -3.63
C PRO A 112 -20.18 -18.65 -3.30
N ASP A 113 -19.09 -18.66 -4.08
CA ASP A 113 -17.88 -19.42 -3.78
C ASP A 113 -17.00 -18.68 -2.75
N LEU A 114 -17.08 -17.36 -2.74
CA LEU A 114 -16.33 -16.45 -1.89
C LEU A 114 -17.22 -15.32 -1.38
N ILE A 115 -17.02 -14.94 -0.13
CA ILE A 115 -17.57 -13.72 0.45
C ILE A 115 -16.44 -12.73 0.71
N VAL A 116 -16.56 -11.48 0.27
CA VAL A 116 -15.56 -10.44 0.53
C VAL A 116 -16.14 -9.34 1.41
N ARG A 117 -15.49 -9.08 2.54
CA ARG A 117 -15.94 -8.08 3.51
C ARG A 117 -15.18 -6.76 3.35
N PHE A 118 -15.90 -5.70 3.02
CA PHE A 118 -15.43 -4.31 3.08
C PHE A 118 -16.16 -3.47 4.15
N GLY A 119 -17.36 -3.88 4.50
CA GLY A 119 -18.20 -3.29 5.57
C GLY A 119 -18.41 -4.25 6.71
N PHE A 120 -19.44 -3.97 7.52
CA PHE A 120 -19.77 -4.69 8.74
C PHE A 120 -18.69 -4.58 9.82
N ARG A 121 -19.01 -5.00 11.04
CA ARG A 121 -18.04 -5.11 12.14
C ARG A 121 -17.35 -6.48 12.10
N ILE A 122 -16.81 -6.95 13.21
CA ILE A 122 -16.22 -8.28 13.30
C ILE A 122 -17.30 -9.33 13.05
N LEU A 123 -17.09 -10.17 12.05
CA LEU A 123 -18.02 -11.26 11.72
C LEU A 123 -17.75 -12.48 12.60
N LYS A 124 -18.81 -13.17 12.97
CA LYS A 124 -18.79 -14.40 13.76
C LYS A 124 -19.85 -15.38 13.29
N GLY A 125 -19.63 -16.67 13.58
CA GLY A 125 -20.58 -17.74 13.37
C GLY A 125 -20.66 -18.23 11.93
N LYS A 126 -21.81 -18.77 11.55
CA LYS A 126 -22.03 -19.54 10.32
C LYS A 126 -21.66 -18.83 9.02
N ILE A 127 -21.66 -17.48 8.99
CA ILE A 127 -21.26 -16.70 7.79
C ILE A 127 -19.82 -16.99 7.38
N LEU A 128 -18.92 -17.29 8.34
CA LEU A 128 -17.50 -17.52 8.08
C LEU A 128 -17.24 -18.78 7.23
N THR A 129 -18.16 -19.73 7.27
CA THR A 129 -18.08 -21.01 6.55
C THR A 129 -19.20 -21.19 5.52
N LEU A 130 -19.96 -20.11 5.22
CA LEU A 130 -21.09 -20.18 4.30
C LEU A 130 -20.65 -20.48 2.85
N ALA A 131 -19.59 -19.84 2.42
CA ALA A 131 -18.99 -20.04 1.10
C ALA A 131 -17.78 -21.00 1.16
N PRO A 132 -17.51 -21.82 0.15
CA PRO A 132 -16.39 -22.76 0.13
C PRO A 132 -15.02 -22.14 0.36
N MET A 133 -14.78 -20.94 -0.20
CA MET A 133 -13.54 -20.16 0.00
C MET A 133 -13.58 -19.27 1.26
N GLY A 134 -14.63 -19.37 2.06
CA GLY A 134 -14.83 -18.60 3.29
C GLY A 134 -15.10 -17.12 3.05
N VAL A 135 -14.70 -16.30 4.03
CA VAL A 135 -14.83 -14.84 4.00
C VAL A 135 -13.46 -14.20 3.97
N TRP A 136 -13.18 -13.39 2.96
CA TRP A 136 -11.94 -12.64 2.84
C TRP A 136 -12.13 -11.19 3.28
N SER A 137 -11.14 -10.63 3.95
CA SER A 137 -11.18 -9.25 4.43
C SER A 137 -9.81 -8.61 4.47
N TYR A 138 -9.77 -7.31 4.21
CA TYR A 138 -8.55 -6.52 4.35
C TYR A 138 -8.23 -6.23 5.81
N HIS A 139 -6.96 -6.35 6.16
CA HIS A 139 -6.36 -5.88 7.39
C HIS A 139 -5.26 -4.88 7.06
N HIS A 140 -5.49 -3.60 7.39
CA HIS A 140 -4.53 -2.52 7.10
C HIS A 140 -3.56 -2.37 8.27
N GLY A 141 -2.67 -3.32 8.38
CA GLY A 141 -1.61 -3.52 9.33
C GLY A 141 -0.88 -4.83 8.99
N ASP A 142 0.32 -5.02 9.49
CA ASP A 142 0.96 -6.33 9.47
C ASP A 142 0.34 -7.19 10.59
N PRO A 143 -0.42 -8.26 10.26
CA PRO A 143 -1.13 -9.04 11.28
C PRO A 143 -0.20 -9.78 12.25
N SER A 144 1.08 -9.96 11.90
CA SER A 144 2.10 -10.53 12.78
C SER A 144 2.62 -9.56 13.84
N VAL A 145 2.42 -8.24 13.62
CA VAL A 145 2.95 -7.16 14.48
C VAL A 145 1.82 -6.32 15.07
N TYR A 146 0.81 -5.98 14.25
CA TYR A 146 -0.27 -5.07 14.61
C TYR A 146 -1.64 -5.70 14.37
N ARG A 147 -2.32 -6.10 15.43
CA ARG A 147 -3.72 -6.52 15.42
C ARG A 147 -4.62 -5.39 15.90
N GLY A 148 -5.86 -5.33 15.41
CA GLY A 148 -6.81 -4.29 15.76
C GLY A 148 -6.59 -3.00 14.98
N GLY A 149 -6.46 -1.86 15.66
CA GLY A 149 -6.34 -0.54 14.99
C GLY A 149 -5.91 0.58 15.92
N PRO A 150 -5.86 1.82 15.42
CA PRO A 150 -6.26 2.31 14.10
C PRO A 150 -5.22 1.97 13.01
N PRO A 151 -5.67 1.70 11.77
CA PRO A 151 -4.77 1.36 10.68
C PRO A 151 -3.76 2.48 10.37
N ALA A 152 -2.53 2.11 10.04
CA ALA A 152 -1.44 2.98 9.64
C ALA A 152 -1.02 4.04 10.70
N PHE A 153 -1.56 3.97 11.91
CA PHE A 153 -1.34 4.97 12.95
C PHE A 153 -0.11 4.66 13.81
N TRP A 154 -0.05 3.45 14.34
CA TRP A 154 0.98 3.09 15.31
C TRP A 154 2.37 3.02 14.69
N GLU A 155 2.48 2.64 13.43
CA GLU A 155 3.72 2.61 12.68
C GLU A 155 4.34 4.01 12.59
N VAL A 156 3.53 5.02 12.25
CA VAL A 156 3.96 6.43 12.19
C VAL A 156 4.38 6.91 13.58
N MET A 157 3.55 6.68 14.59
CA MET A 157 3.80 7.17 15.95
C MET A 157 5.01 6.52 16.60
N ARG A 158 5.23 5.23 16.35
CA ARG A 158 6.33 4.43 16.92
C ARG A 158 7.58 4.38 16.05
N ARG A 159 7.58 5.06 14.90
CA ARG A 159 8.73 5.11 13.98
C ARG A 159 9.09 3.76 13.38
N ILE A 160 8.11 2.91 13.15
CA ILE A 160 8.35 1.65 12.47
C ILE A 160 8.63 1.95 10.99
N PRO A 161 9.73 1.43 10.41
CA PRO A 161 10.16 1.83 9.08
C PRO A 161 9.20 1.41 7.96
N VAL A 162 8.43 0.34 8.18
CA VAL A 162 7.49 -0.21 7.21
C VAL A 162 6.09 -0.35 7.78
N THR A 163 5.08 -0.12 6.95
CA THR A 163 3.67 -0.35 7.25
C THR A 163 3.17 -1.48 6.35
N GLY A 164 2.59 -2.52 6.94
CA GLY A 164 2.05 -3.67 6.22
C GLY A 164 0.56 -3.55 5.95
N VAL A 165 0.08 -4.31 4.98
CA VAL A 165 -1.33 -4.57 4.72
C VAL A 165 -1.50 -6.00 4.21
N ALA A 166 -2.56 -6.67 4.64
CA ALA A 166 -2.86 -8.04 4.25
C ALA A 166 -4.32 -8.21 3.82
N LEU A 167 -4.55 -9.18 2.93
CA LEU A 167 -5.83 -9.79 2.68
C LEU A 167 -5.84 -11.11 3.46
N LEU A 168 -6.82 -11.29 4.34
CA LEU A 168 -6.94 -12.43 5.24
C LEU A 168 -8.22 -13.21 4.94
N GLN A 169 -8.18 -14.52 5.10
CA GLN A 169 -9.39 -15.30 5.31
C GLN A 169 -9.82 -15.15 6.77
N LEU A 170 -11.07 -14.77 7.01
CA LEU A 170 -11.57 -14.57 8.37
C LEU A 170 -11.81 -15.90 9.08
N THR A 171 -11.51 -15.91 10.37
CA THR A 171 -11.79 -17.00 11.31
C THR A 171 -12.50 -16.46 12.54
N GLU A 172 -12.87 -17.35 13.45
CA GLU A 172 -13.43 -16.94 14.76
C GLU A 172 -12.43 -16.11 15.59
N GLN A 173 -11.15 -16.16 15.29
CA GLN A 173 -10.12 -15.41 15.99
C GLN A 173 -9.79 -14.14 15.21
N LEU A 174 -9.88 -12.99 15.88
CA LEU A 174 -9.67 -11.68 15.28
C LEU A 174 -8.24 -11.53 14.73
N ASP A 175 -8.13 -11.17 13.44
CA ASP A 175 -6.86 -10.90 12.71
C ASP A 175 -5.83 -12.06 12.79
N GLN A 176 -6.30 -13.30 12.93
CA GLN A 176 -5.45 -14.50 13.03
C GLN A 176 -5.73 -15.54 11.93
N GLY A 177 -6.55 -15.19 10.97
CA GLY A 177 -6.82 -16.07 9.84
C GLY A 177 -5.64 -16.15 8.87
N PRO A 178 -5.69 -17.13 7.96
CA PRO A 178 -4.69 -17.31 6.90
C PRO A 178 -4.45 -16.03 6.10
N VAL A 179 -3.17 -15.69 5.84
CA VAL A 179 -2.78 -14.57 4.99
C VAL A 179 -2.80 -15.03 3.54
N LEU A 180 -3.67 -14.44 2.74
CA LEU A 180 -3.85 -14.77 1.32
C LEU A 180 -2.96 -13.93 0.42
N PHE A 181 -2.78 -12.67 0.79
CA PHE A 181 -1.90 -11.73 0.10
C PHE A 181 -1.39 -10.68 1.09
N GLN A 182 -0.12 -10.32 1.01
CA GLN A 182 0.48 -9.33 1.90
C GLN A 182 1.51 -8.48 1.17
N SER A 183 1.61 -7.22 1.54
CA SER A 183 2.66 -6.33 1.06
C SER A 183 2.97 -5.24 2.09
N TRP A 184 4.08 -4.55 1.88
CA TRP A 184 4.57 -3.50 2.77
C TRP A 184 4.92 -2.25 1.97
N THR A 185 4.81 -1.10 2.62
CA THR A 185 5.28 0.18 2.09
C THR A 185 6.10 0.91 3.15
N GLN A 186 6.97 1.79 2.72
CA GLN A 186 7.69 2.66 3.65
C GLN A 186 6.70 3.50 4.46
N THR A 187 6.86 3.52 5.77
CA THR A 187 6.02 4.33 6.65
C THR A 187 6.30 5.82 6.44
N ASP A 188 5.24 6.62 6.27
CA ASP A 188 5.39 8.08 6.29
C ASP A 188 5.82 8.53 7.69
N PRO A 189 6.94 9.23 7.84
CA PRO A 189 7.47 9.57 9.15
C PRO A 189 6.69 10.66 9.90
N LEU A 190 5.79 11.38 9.23
CA LEU A 190 5.15 12.60 9.74
C LEU A 190 3.63 12.56 9.75
N SER A 191 2.99 11.85 8.82
CA SER A 191 1.56 11.89 8.62
C SER A 191 0.93 10.52 8.55
N VAL A 192 -0.05 10.27 9.42
CA VAL A 192 -0.89 9.08 9.38
C VAL A 192 -1.82 9.12 8.17
N GLN A 193 -2.26 10.31 7.74
CA GLN A 193 -3.12 10.45 6.56
C GLN A 193 -2.40 10.02 5.28
N ARG A 194 -1.16 10.49 5.06
CA ARG A 194 -0.37 10.09 3.89
C ARG A 194 -0.01 8.61 3.93
N ASN A 195 0.38 8.12 5.12
CA ASN A 195 0.69 6.70 5.32
C ASN A 195 -0.52 5.82 4.99
N ALA A 196 -1.68 6.16 5.54
CA ALA A 196 -2.93 5.46 5.28
C ALA A 196 -3.33 5.55 3.79
N ASN A 197 -3.28 6.75 3.19
CA ASN A 197 -3.65 6.92 1.78
C ASN A 197 -2.84 5.99 0.87
N ARG A 198 -1.51 5.97 1.02
CA ARG A 198 -0.62 5.08 0.25
C ARG A 198 -0.94 3.60 0.49
N LEU A 199 -1.13 3.22 1.76
CA LEU A 199 -1.39 1.84 2.14
C LEU A 199 -2.70 1.31 1.56
N PHE A 200 -3.76 2.11 1.62
CA PHE A 200 -5.08 1.73 1.13
C PHE A 200 -5.10 1.64 -0.41
N TRP A 201 -4.42 2.55 -1.12
CA TRP A 201 -4.24 2.43 -2.56
C TRP A 201 -3.41 1.20 -2.96
N LEU A 202 -2.32 0.92 -2.25
CA LEU A 202 -1.51 -0.29 -2.48
C LEU A 202 -2.37 -1.55 -2.39
N SER A 203 -3.28 -1.61 -1.43
CA SER A 203 -4.12 -2.78 -1.20
C SER A 203 -5.26 -2.96 -2.19
N SER A 204 -5.63 -1.95 -2.98
CA SER A 204 -6.78 -2.03 -3.90
C SER A 204 -6.67 -3.17 -4.93
N THR A 205 -5.46 -3.58 -5.29
CA THR A 205 -5.20 -4.67 -6.25
C THR A 205 -5.19 -6.08 -5.62
N PHE A 206 -5.20 -6.20 -4.28
CA PHE A 206 -4.94 -7.48 -3.61
C PHE A 206 -5.99 -8.53 -3.91
N LEU A 207 -7.26 -8.15 -3.89
CA LEU A 207 -8.36 -9.08 -4.15
C LEU A 207 -8.25 -9.70 -5.54
N GLN A 208 -8.03 -8.88 -6.57
CA GLN A 208 -7.85 -9.37 -7.94
C GLN A 208 -6.63 -10.28 -8.06
N ARG A 209 -5.50 -9.89 -7.47
CA ARG A 209 -4.27 -10.68 -7.50
C ARG A 209 -4.41 -12.02 -6.78
N ALA A 210 -5.02 -12.02 -5.59
CA ALA A 210 -5.29 -13.26 -4.86
C ALA A 210 -6.24 -14.19 -5.61
N LEU A 211 -7.28 -13.65 -6.24
CA LEU A 211 -8.21 -14.44 -7.07
C LEU A 211 -7.49 -15.07 -8.28
N ARG A 212 -6.65 -14.32 -8.98
CA ARG A 212 -5.86 -14.86 -10.11
C ARG A 212 -4.89 -15.95 -9.66
N GLN A 213 -4.21 -15.77 -8.54
CA GLN A 213 -3.34 -16.80 -7.97
C GLN A 213 -4.12 -18.06 -7.62
N PHE A 214 -5.30 -17.92 -7.00
CA PHE A 214 -6.17 -19.04 -6.68
C PHE A 214 -6.66 -19.77 -7.92
N THR A 215 -7.01 -19.04 -9.00
CA THR A 215 -7.46 -19.66 -10.26
C THR A 215 -6.33 -20.42 -10.95
N SER A 216 -5.09 -19.91 -10.85
CA SER A 216 -3.90 -20.53 -11.45
C SER A 216 -3.39 -21.73 -10.64
N ASP A 217 -3.44 -21.65 -9.31
CA ASP A 217 -2.99 -22.70 -8.39
C ASP A 217 -3.86 -22.72 -7.12
N PRO A 218 -4.93 -23.53 -7.10
CA PRO A 218 -5.79 -23.66 -5.93
C PRO A 218 -5.07 -24.17 -4.67
N GLN A 219 -3.90 -24.83 -4.81
CA GLN A 219 -3.15 -25.35 -3.66
C GLN A 219 -2.43 -24.26 -2.87
N LEU A 220 -2.20 -23.08 -3.46
CA LEU A 220 -1.59 -21.95 -2.74
C LEU A 220 -2.38 -21.52 -1.49
N LEU A 221 -3.70 -21.73 -1.46
CA LEU A 221 -4.52 -21.48 -0.27
C LEU A 221 -4.37 -22.57 0.80
N HIS A 222 -3.78 -23.74 0.50
CA HIS A 222 -3.60 -24.81 1.47
C HIS A 222 -2.35 -24.64 2.36
N HIS A 223 -1.46 -23.71 2.01
CA HIS A 223 -0.26 -23.37 2.79
C HIS A 223 -0.12 -21.88 3.11
N PRO A 224 -1.20 -21.19 3.53
CA PRO A 224 -1.11 -19.78 3.86
C PRO A 224 -0.32 -19.62 5.16
N SER A 225 0.48 -18.56 5.23
CA SER A 225 1.11 -18.18 6.49
C SER A 225 0.04 -17.76 7.50
N THR A 226 0.06 -18.35 8.68
CA THR A 226 -0.83 -17.95 9.77
C THR A 226 -0.08 -16.96 10.66
N PRO A 227 -0.63 -15.75 10.91
CA PRO A 227 0.02 -14.79 11.79
C PRO A 227 0.22 -15.34 13.19
N SER A 228 1.32 -14.97 13.84
CA SER A 228 1.56 -15.32 15.23
C SER A 228 0.45 -14.76 16.12
N SER A 229 -0.10 -15.60 16.99
CA SER A 229 -1.11 -15.18 17.98
C SER A 229 -0.57 -14.22 19.06
N ALA A 230 0.74 -14.03 19.12
CA ALA A 230 1.44 -13.22 20.12
C ALA A 230 1.38 -11.71 19.87
N ALA A 231 0.97 -11.26 18.67
CA ALA A 231 0.89 -9.83 18.38
C ALA A 231 -0.15 -9.12 19.27
N PRO A 232 0.19 -7.97 19.88
CA PRO A 232 -0.71 -7.24 20.75
C PRO A 232 -1.90 -6.65 20.00
N LEU A 233 -3.07 -6.58 20.68
CA LEU A 233 -4.26 -5.92 20.16
C LEU A 233 -4.16 -4.42 20.42
N TRP A 234 -4.05 -3.64 19.35
CA TRP A 234 -3.94 -2.19 19.42
C TRP A 234 -5.32 -1.51 19.34
N THR A 235 -5.43 -0.38 20.03
CA THR A 235 -6.61 0.47 20.08
C THR A 235 -6.19 1.94 19.94
N PRO A 236 -7.13 2.88 19.68
CA PRO A 236 -6.81 4.30 19.71
C PRO A 236 -6.15 4.72 21.03
N PRO A 237 -5.10 5.56 20.99
CA PRO A 237 -4.38 5.97 22.20
C PRO A 237 -5.28 6.79 23.14
N SER A 238 -5.06 6.69 24.44
CA SER A 238 -5.68 7.60 25.42
C SER A 238 -5.22 9.06 25.19
N ASN A 239 -5.95 10.03 25.74
CA ASN A 239 -5.56 11.45 25.64
C ASN A 239 -4.15 11.70 26.18
N ARG A 240 -3.79 11.09 27.31
CA ARG A 240 -2.46 11.22 27.91
C ARG A 240 -1.36 10.64 26.97
N ALA A 241 -1.60 9.44 26.44
CA ALA A 241 -0.69 8.82 25.49
C ALA A 241 -0.54 9.67 24.22
N MET A 242 -1.66 10.26 23.72
CA MET A 242 -1.63 11.10 22.52
C MET A 242 -0.77 12.35 22.69
N VAL A 243 -0.80 13.02 23.85
CA VAL A 243 0.07 14.17 24.14
C VAL A 243 1.55 13.81 23.99
N SER A 244 1.98 12.68 24.60
CA SER A 244 3.36 12.19 24.47
C SER A 244 3.74 11.88 23.03
N LEU A 245 2.84 11.21 22.29
CA LEU A 245 3.06 10.86 20.87
C LEU A 245 3.17 12.12 19.99
N LEU A 246 2.34 13.13 20.24
CA LEU A 246 2.39 14.41 19.52
C LEU A 246 3.67 15.17 19.79
N PHE A 247 4.13 15.23 21.02
CA PHE A 247 5.43 15.84 21.36
C PHE A 247 6.58 15.15 20.59
N GLY A 248 6.59 13.83 20.55
CA GLY A 248 7.54 13.07 19.76
C GLY A 248 7.45 13.34 18.25
N LEU A 249 6.24 13.52 17.71
CA LEU A 249 6.04 13.84 16.30
C LEU A 249 6.54 15.26 15.95
N ILE A 250 6.21 16.26 16.78
CA ILE A 250 6.66 17.65 16.60
C ILE A 250 8.19 17.74 16.68
N SER A 251 8.79 17.13 17.71
CA SER A 251 10.25 17.09 17.86
C SER A 251 10.95 16.50 16.63
N ARG A 252 10.41 15.40 16.07
CA ARG A 252 10.92 14.78 14.82
C ARG A 252 10.81 15.72 13.62
N THR A 253 9.68 16.39 13.50
CA THR A 253 9.44 17.32 12.39
C THR A 253 10.43 18.47 12.41
N ILE A 254 10.65 19.07 13.60
CA ILE A 254 11.62 20.15 13.79
C ILE A 254 13.04 19.65 13.51
N SER A 255 13.44 18.51 14.11
CA SER A 255 14.77 17.93 13.92
C SER A 255 15.06 17.57 12.46
N ARG A 256 14.03 17.09 11.74
CA ARG A 256 14.14 16.80 10.30
C ARG A 256 14.34 18.07 9.49
N LYS A 257 13.54 19.12 9.72
CA LYS A 257 13.68 20.41 9.03
C LYS A 257 15.04 21.05 9.27
N ILE A 258 15.53 21.02 10.52
CA ILE A 258 16.87 21.52 10.86
C ILE A 258 17.95 20.73 10.12
N ARG A 259 17.80 19.41 10.03
CA ARG A 259 18.76 18.54 9.31
C ARG A 259 18.72 18.81 7.81
N GLU A 260 17.55 18.90 7.21
CA GLU A 260 17.38 19.21 5.77
C GLU A 260 17.97 20.60 5.44
N TRP A 261 17.81 21.55 6.32
CA TRP A 261 18.41 22.88 6.18
C TRP A 261 19.94 22.86 6.29
N ARG A 262 20.49 22.06 7.25
CA ARG A 262 21.94 21.97 7.48
C ARG A 262 22.66 21.05 6.50
N LYS A 263 22.00 20.00 6.04
CA LYS A 263 22.54 18.98 5.14
C LYS A 263 21.48 18.67 4.09
N PRO A 264 21.44 19.42 2.97
CA PRO A 264 20.58 19.10 1.85
C PRO A 264 20.88 17.67 1.35
N ALA A 265 19.87 17.00 0.80
CA ALA A 265 20.03 15.67 0.26
C ALA A 265 21.20 15.62 -0.73
N HIS A 266 22.10 14.68 -0.50
CA HIS A 266 23.27 14.43 -1.36
C HIS A 266 23.07 13.08 -2.02
N TRP A 267 23.03 13.08 -3.34
CA TRP A 267 23.03 11.87 -4.12
C TRP A 267 24.47 11.54 -4.51
N GLU A 268 24.85 10.28 -4.41
CA GLU A 268 26.15 9.77 -4.78
C GLU A 268 25.97 8.53 -5.65
N ILE A 269 26.79 8.36 -6.67
CA ILE A 269 26.82 7.15 -7.46
C ILE A 269 27.88 6.22 -6.90
N GLY A 270 27.48 4.98 -6.65
CA GLY A 270 28.40 3.91 -6.24
C GLY A 270 28.61 2.91 -7.37
N LEU A 271 29.87 2.69 -7.78
CA LEU A 271 30.24 1.60 -8.67
C LEU A 271 30.64 0.39 -7.84
N LEU A 272 30.03 -0.74 -8.16
CA LEU A 272 30.30 -2.04 -7.56
C LEU A 272 30.95 -2.93 -8.63
N SER A 273 32.11 -3.49 -8.32
CA SER A 273 32.73 -4.49 -9.17
C SER A 273 32.56 -5.88 -8.53
N PHE A 274 31.91 -6.80 -9.23
CA PHE A 274 31.77 -8.19 -8.83
C PHE A 274 31.88 -9.10 -10.06
N SER A 275 32.32 -10.34 -9.85
CA SER A 275 32.32 -11.33 -10.93
C SER A 275 30.94 -11.89 -11.16
N GLU A 276 30.56 -12.22 -12.40
CA GLU A 276 29.26 -12.83 -12.74
C GLU A 276 28.95 -14.10 -11.95
N ALA A 277 29.96 -14.79 -11.43
CA ALA A 277 29.80 -16.02 -10.67
C ALA A 277 29.41 -15.81 -9.19
N SER A 278 29.45 -14.58 -8.66
CA SER A 278 29.16 -14.31 -7.25
C SER A 278 28.50 -12.97 -7.04
N LEU A 279 27.18 -12.95 -7.08
CA LEU A 279 26.43 -11.84 -6.49
C LEU A 279 26.67 -11.82 -4.98
N PRO A 280 27.17 -10.70 -4.42
CA PRO A 280 27.42 -10.64 -2.98
C PRO A 280 26.10 -10.81 -2.20
N SER A 281 26.13 -11.64 -1.18
CA SER A 281 24.99 -11.90 -0.30
C SER A 281 24.54 -10.66 0.50
N ALA A 282 25.45 -9.69 0.65
CA ALA A 282 25.13 -8.38 1.22
C ALA A 282 25.99 -7.28 0.60
N ILE A 283 25.37 -6.16 0.24
CA ILE A 283 26.05 -4.95 -0.29
C ILE A 283 27.12 -4.40 0.66
N LYS A 284 27.01 -4.68 1.96
CA LYS A 284 27.96 -4.24 3.00
C LYS A 284 29.35 -4.89 2.85
N GLU A 285 29.44 -5.99 2.14
CA GLU A 285 30.69 -6.77 1.95
C GLU A 285 31.47 -6.36 0.70
N VAL A 286 30.91 -5.43 -0.10
CA VAL A 286 31.51 -5.01 -1.37
C VAL A 286 32.14 -3.64 -1.23
N GLN A 287 33.35 -3.49 -1.78
CA GLN A 287 33.97 -2.18 -1.88
C GLN A 287 33.22 -1.34 -2.95
N VAL A 288 32.66 -0.22 -2.50
CA VAL A 288 31.94 0.72 -3.35
C VAL A 288 32.87 1.86 -3.73
N LYS A 289 33.20 1.99 -5.01
CA LYS A 289 33.87 3.19 -5.53
C LYS A 289 32.82 4.28 -5.72
N LYS A 290 32.89 5.34 -4.91
CA LYS A 290 31.99 6.49 -5.03
C LYS A 290 32.50 7.44 -6.11
N ILE A 291 31.59 7.94 -6.93
CA ILE A 291 31.85 8.94 -7.97
C ILE A 291 30.97 10.17 -7.63
N HIS A 292 31.59 11.34 -7.71
CA HIS A 292 30.95 12.62 -7.43
C HIS A 292 31.16 13.60 -8.56
N PRO A 293 30.20 14.51 -8.83
CA PRO A 293 30.44 15.64 -9.70
C PRO A 293 31.57 16.52 -9.15
N LEU A 294 32.36 17.13 -10.05
CA LEU A 294 33.42 18.06 -9.69
C LEU A 294 32.86 19.37 -9.07
N SER A 295 31.64 19.75 -9.44
CA SER A 295 30.96 20.94 -8.93
C SER A 295 29.95 20.59 -7.83
N LYS A 296 29.95 21.36 -6.72
CA LYS A 296 28.91 21.26 -5.68
C LYS A 296 27.55 21.82 -6.11
N GLN A 297 27.48 22.50 -7.25
CA GLN A 297 26.25 23.07 -7.80
C GLN A 297 25.39 22.01 -8.48
N VAL A 298 25.98 20.89 -8.88
CA VAL A 298 25.27 19.78 -9.51
C VAL A 298 25.32 18.53 -8.64
N TYR A 299 24.39 17.61 -8.85
CA TYR A 299 24.46 16.25 -8.37
C TYR A 299 23.95 15.29 -9.44
N TRP A 300 24.36 14.04 -9.35
CA TRP A 300 23.96 12.97 -10.27
C TRP A 300 22.96 12.04 -9.59
N ALA A 301 21.91 11.71 -10.33
CA ALA A 301 20.89 10.73 -9.94
C ALA A 301 20.63 9.76 -11.10
N ASP A 302 19.84 8.73 -10.85
CA ASP A 302 19.32 7.76 -11.82
C ASP A 302 20.41 7.21 -12.78
N PRO A 303 21.45 6.53 -12.26
CA PRO A 303 22.54 6.04 -13.09
C PRO A 303 22.10 4.86 -13.98
N PHE A 304 22.36 4.96 -15.29
CA PHE A 304 22.15 3.91 -16.27
C PHE A 304 23.49 3.51 -16.90
N PRO A 305 24.01 2.30 -16.64
CA PRO A 305 25.19 1.80 -17.31
C PRO A 305 24.85 1.45 -18.76
N VAL A 306 25.78 1.75 -19.67
CA VAL A 306 25.69 1.42 -21.09
C VAL A 306 27.06 1.01 -21.64
N SER A 307 27.09 -0.11 -22.34
CA SER A 307 28.29 -0.56 -23.07
C SER A 307 28.20 -0.08 -24.53
N TYR A 308 29.22 0.62 -25.01
CA TYR A 308 29.27 1.05 -26.37
C TYR A 308 30.70 0.90 -26.92
N GLN A 309 30.84 0.22 -28.07
CA GLN A 309 32.12 -0.08 -28.69
C GLN A 309 33.18 -0.68 -27.73
N GLY A 310 32.73 -1.59 -26.86
CA GLY A 310 33.57 -2.27 -25.86
C GLY A 310 34.02 -1.39 -24.69
N LYS A 311 33.42 -0.21 -24.50
CA LYS A 311 33.66 0.69 -23.36
C LYS A 311 32.41 0.85 -22.56
N GLU A 312 32.58 0.91 -21.22
CA GLU A 312 31.51 1.14 -20.28
C GLU A 312 31.32 2.63 -20.00
N TYR A 313 30.10 3.09 -20.09
CA TYR A 313 29.67 4.46 -19.78
C TYR A 313 28.54 4.43 -18.73
N VAL A 314 28.35 5.53 -18.02
CA VAL A 314 27.22 5.70 -17.11
C VAL A 314 26.50 6.99 -17.48
N LEU A 315 25.27 6.85 -17.96
CA LEU A 315 24.38 8.00 -18.14
C LEU A 315 23.69 8.31 -16.82
N VAL A 316 23.50 9.61 -16.56
CA VAL A 316 22.94 10.12 -15.31
C VAL A 316 21.98 11.25 -15.58
N GLU A 317 21.04 11.46 -14.66
CA GLU A 317 20.45 12.77 -14.48
C GLU A 317 21.49 13.68 -13.81
N GLU A 318 21.91 14.74 -14.47
CA GLU A 318 22.71 15.80 -13.88
C GLU A 318 21.79 16.97 -13.49
N PHE A 319 21.53 17.11 -12.21
CA PHE A 319 20.66 18.16 -11.69
C PHE A 319 21.45 19.39 -11.27
N ASP A 320 21.18 20.52 -11.94
CA ASP A 320 21.74 21.83 -11.58
C ASP A 320 20.87 22.51 -10.52
N ARG A 321 21.44 22.73 -9.36
CA ARG A 321 20.76 23.36 -8.21
C ARG A 321 20.42 24.83 -8.45
N VAL A 322 21.18 25.51 -9.29
CA VAL A 322 20.99 26.93 -9.60
C VAL A 322 19.86 27.09 -10.62
N LYS A 323 19.90 26.28 -11.68
CA LYS A 323 18.84 26.25 -12.70
C LYS A 323 17.58 25.53 -12.20
N ASN A 324 17.68 24.75 -11.09
CA ASN A 324 16.62 23.87 -10.57
C ASN A 324 16.07 22.94 -11.65
N LYS A 325 16.96 22.34 -12.44
CA LYS A 325 16.62 21.54 -13.62
C LYS A 325 17.62 20.42 -13.82
N GLY A 326 17.12 19.24 -14.21
CA GLY A 326 17.89 18.08 -14.65
C GLY A 326 18.13 18.09 -16.15
N SER A 327 19.29 17.64 -16.56
CA SER A 327 19.70 17.29 -17.94
C SER A 327 20.32 15.90 -17.94
N ILE A 328 20.51 15.30 -19.10
CA ILE A 328 21.18 14.00 -19.18
C ILE A 328 22.65 14.20 -19.51
N ALA A 329 23.52 13.59 -18.71
CA ALA A 329 24.96 13.63 -18.88
C ALA A 329 25.57 12.21 -18.89
N CYS A 330 26.72 12.07 -19.57
CA CYS A 330 27.54 10.89 -19.49
C CYS A 330 28.70 11.12 -18.52
N VAL A 331 28.83 10.25 -17.51
CA VAL A 331 29.95 10.28 -16.57
C VAL A 331 31.15 9.59 -17.22
N LEU A 332 32.26 10.29 -17.21
CA LEU A 332 33.51 9.79 -17.77
C LEU A 332 34.36 9.08 -16.68
N PRO A 333 35.32 8.21 -17.08
CA PRO A 333 36.13 7.45 -16.12
C PRO A 333 36.97 8.31 -15.16
N ASP A 334 37.28 9.55 -15.51
CA ASP A 334 38.00 10.51 -14.69
C ASP A 334 37.12 11.25 -13.67
N GLY A 335 35.81 11.00 -13.68
CA GLY A 335 34.85 11.65 -12.80
C GLY A 335 34.32 12.99 -13.31
N SER A 336 34.66 13.38 -14.54
CA SER A 336 34.01 14.49 -15.25
C SER A 336 32.69 14.03 -15.85
N SER A 337 31.83 14.96 -16.29
CA SER A 337 30.60 14.67 -17.03
C SER A 337 30.59 15.40 -18.35
N GLN A 338 30.03 14.76 -19.35
CA GLN A 338 29.72 15.37 -20.64
C GLN A 338 28.22 15.40 -20.83
N GLN A 339 27.66 16.57 -21.09
CA GLN A 339 26.26 16.74 -21.37
C GLN A 339 25.87 16.03 -22.67
N VAL A 340 24.80 15.19 -22.57
CA VAL A 340 24.29 14.40 -23.70
C VAL A 340 23.01 15.02 -24.24
N LEU A 341 22.10 15.42 -23.33
CA LEU A 341 20.80 16.01 -23.68
C LEU A 341 20.39 17.07 -22.67
N GLU A 342 20.04 18.25 -23.16
CA GLU A 342 19.43 19.32 -22.36
C GLU A 342 18.23 19.88 -23.11
N GLU A 343 17.10 20.05 -22.37
CA GLU A 343 15.86 20.61 -22.88
C GLU A 343 15.42 21.82 -22.06
N ALA A 344 14.42 22.54 -22.51
CA ALA A 344 13.85 23.67 -21.77
C ALA A 344 13.15 23.21 -20.46
N TRP A 345 12.73 21.95 -20.40
CA TRP A 345 12.12 21.30 -19.24
C TRP A 345 13.08 20.36 -18.52
N HIS A 346 12.69 19.87 -17.37
CA HIS A 346 13.48 18.92 -16.58
C HIS A 346 13.49 17.54 -17.23
N LEU A 347 14.69 16.96 -17.39
CA LEU A 347 14.92 15.59 -17.81
C LEU A 347 15.45 14.77 -16.67
N SER A 348 14.99 13.51 -16.54
CA SER A 348 15.48 12.54 -15.57
C SER A 348 15.38 11.11 -16.11
N TYR A 349 15.94 10.15 -15.39
CA TYR A 349 15.79 8.73 -15.65
C TYR A 349 16.21 8.31 -17.07
N PRO A 350 17.48 8.42 -17.46
CA PRO A 350 17.97 8.19 -18.83
C PRO A 350 17.90 6.71 -19.21
N TYR A 351 16.68 6.22 -19.54
CA TYR A 351 16.52 4.84 -19.99
C TYR A 351 17.19 4.63 -21.34
N VAL A 352 18.10 3.64 -21.41
CA VAL A 352 18.91 3.37 -22.60
C VAL A 352 18.66 1.94 -23.07
N TRP A 353 18.55 1.75 -24.37
CA TRP A 353 18.58 0.42 -24.98
C TRP A 353 19.37 0.46 -26.29
N GLU A 354 19.88 -0.69 -26.70
CA GLU A 354 20.56 -0.89 -27.95
C GLU A 354 19.66 -1.68 -28.92
N GLU A 355 19.53 -1.19 -30.13
CA GLU A 355 18.82 -1.86 -31.21
C GLU A 355 19.56 -1.59 -32.55
N ASN A 356 19.89 -2.66 -33.31
CA ASN A 356 20.60 -2.57 -34.59
C ASN A 356 21.90 -1.77 -34.51
N GLU A 357 22.73 -2.02 -33.50
CA GLU A 357 24.01 -1.31 -33.26
C GLU A 357 23.85 0.21 -33.00
N GLN A 358 22.65 0.66 -32.76
CA GLN A 358 22.34 2.04 -32.36
C GLN A 358 21.86 2.11 -30.91
N ILE A 359 22.32 3.13 -30.20
CA ILE A 359 21.88 3.40 -28.83
C ILE A 359 20.77 4.43 -28.87
N TYR A 360 19.66 4.07 -28.23
CA TYR A 360 18.52 4.94 -28.06
C TYR A 360 18.42 5.38 -26.58
N LEU A 361 18.04 6.63 -26.38
CA LEU A 361 17.86 7.25 -25.07
C LEU A 361 16.44 7.79 -24.97
N LEU A 362 15.74 7.40 -23.90
CA LEU A 362 14.44 7.93 -23.49
C LEU A 362 14.57 8.52 -22.07
N PRO A 363 14.63 9.83 -21.94
CA PRO A 363 14.70 10.52 -20.65
C PRO A 363 13.31 10.75 -20.04
#